data_48fd5614a7e31055e23a73bf8ce2df6c
#
_entry.id   48fd5614a7e31055e23a73bf8ce2df6c
#
_cell.length_a   1.000
_cell.length_b   1.000
_cell.length_c   1.000
_cell.angle_alpha   90.00
_cell.angle_beta   90.00
_cell.angle_gamma   90.00
#
_symmetry.space_group_name_H-M   'P 1'
#
loop_
_entity.id
_entity.type
_entity.pdbx_description
1 polymer ?
#
loop_
_entity_poly.entity_id
_entity_poly.type
_entity_poly.pdbx_seq_one_letter_code
_entity_poly.pdbx_strand_id
1 'polypeptide(L)'
;VVAFLMFLLAGWYYFSQQKQAVDVVVDRNYDYVMKNDPIGQNKHAQTDYYTLVLSWSPAFCERQRQQYGDNLPTSLQYQCGLTQQFGWIVHGLWSQNKQARRVSDHPRFCQGDLPQLPQDLIERYLPEVPSAGLLQGEWEKHGACMFNNAQDYFEKIKNLYRTLKLPNYELSRTELFKWMRKNNPQLKDVYLGAARNELFICYDLNWQIMDCPSSRTGY
;
A
#
# COMPACT_ATOMS: atom_id res chain seq x y z
N VAL A 1 29.03 -14.22 -42.95
CA VAL A 1 28.92 -12.76 -42.71
C VAL A 1 27.46 -12.35 -42.48
N VAL A 2 26.49 -12.82 -43.33
CA VAL A 2 25.06 -12.45 -43.22
C VAL A 2 24.41 -12.96 -41.92
N ALA A 3 24.75 -14.19 -41.50
CA ALA A 3 24.20 -14.76 -40.26
C ALA A 3 24.64 -14.01 -38.98
N PHE A 4 25.87 -13.47 -38.96
CA PHE A 4 26.40 -12.71 -37.82
C PHE A 4 25.73 -11.33 -37.71
N LEU A 5 25.40 -10.70 -38.82
CA LEU A 5 24.67 -9.44 -38.87
C LEU A 5 23.22 -9.59 -38.37
N MET A 6 22.55 -10.71 -38.65
CA MET A 6 21.19 -10.99 -38.11
C MET A 6 21.17 -11.19 -36.60
N PHE A 7 22.18 -11.83 -36.03
CA PHE A 7 22.28 -11.96 -34.57
C PHE A 7 22.53 -10.62 -33.87
N LEU A 8 23.31 -9.75 -34.45
CA LEU A 8 23.54 -8.41 -33.90
C LEU A 8 22.28 -7.53 -33.97
N LEU A 9 21.52 -7.60 -35.05
CA LEU A 9 20.28 -6.86 -35.21
C LEU A 9 19.17 -7.39 -34.30
N ALA A 10 19.06 -8.72 -34.13
CA ALA A 10 18.12 -9.31 -33.21
C ALA A 10 18.47 -8.99 -31.73
N GLY A 11 19.76 -9.02 -31.37
CA GLY A 11 20.25 -8.61 -30.05
C GLY A 11 19.99 -7.12 -29.79
N TRP A 12 20.19 -6.26 -30.76
CA TRP A 12 19.91 -4.83 -30.65
C TRP A 12 18.41 -4.53 -30.54
N TYR A 13 17.56 -5.24 -31.28
CA TYR A 13 16.10 -5.17 -31.21
C TYR A 13 15.59 -5.68 -29.87
N TYR A 14 16.14 -6.77 -29.34
CA TYR A 14 15.79 -7.30 -28.02
C TYR A 14 16.21 -6.34 -26.90
N PHE A 15 17.40 -5.73 -27.01
CA PHE A 15 17.91 -4.74 -26.05
C PHE A 15 17.16 -3.41 -26.12
N SER A 16 16.67 -3.00 -27.30
CA SER A 16 15.87 -1.79 -27.47
C SER A 16 14.46 -1.95 -26.95
N GLN A 17 13.89 -3.15 -26.98
CA GLN A 17 12.60 -3.47 -26.36
C GLN A 17 12.64 -3.45 -24.83
N GLN A 18 13.82 -3.73 -24.23
CA GLN A 18 13.97 -3.64 -22.76
C GLN A 18 14.16 -2.22 -22.24
N LYS A 19 14.33 -1.22 -23.10
CA LYS A 19 14.56 0.18 -22.74
C LYS A 19 13.37 1.13 -22.97
N GLN A 20 12.17 0.63 -23.11
CA GLN A 20 11.01 1.42 -22.72
C GLN A 20 10.81 1.26 -21.21
N ALA A 21 11.71 1.83 -20.41
CA ALA A 21 11.34 2.33 -19.12
C ALA A 21 10.22 3.33 -19.41
N VAL A 22 8.98 2.94 -19.16
CA VAL A 22 7.87 3.88 -19.11
C VAL A 22 8.36 4.95 -18.14
N ASP A 23 8.54 6.18 -18.59
CA ASP A 23 8.80 7.31 -17.69
C ASP A 23 7.61 7.37 -16.75
N VAL A 24 7.77 6.77 -15.59
CA VAL A 24 6.75 6.75 -14.56
C VAL A 24 6.60 8.18 -14.08
N VAL A 25 5.49 8.79 -14.45
CA VAL A 25 5.16 10.14 -13.95
C VAL A 25 4.82 10.00 -12.48
N VAL A 26 5.82 10.20 -11.62
CA VAL A 26 5.64 10.28 -10.17
C VAL A 26 5.44 11.74 -9.81
N ASP A 27 4.38 12.03 -9.07
CA ASP A 27 4.18 13.35 -8.49
C ASP A 27 5.37 13.66 -7.56
N ARG A 28 6.00 14.81 -7.73
CA ARG A 28 7.13 15.24 -6.90
C ARG A 28 6.70 16.08 -5.70
N ASN A 29 5.46 16.52 -5.68
CA ASN A 29 4.87 17.27 -4.56
C ASN A 29 3.99 16.33 -3.74
N TYR A 30 4.60 15.41 -3.01
CA TYR A 30 3.93 14.39 -2.22
C TYR A 30 4.07 14.59 -0.71
N ASP A 31 4.54 15.74 -0.27
CA ASP A 31 4.63 16.07 1.14
C ASP A 31 3.26 16.00 1.83
N TYR A 32 3.25 15.49 3.06
CA TYR A 32 2.03 15.34 3.83
C TYR A 32 2.06 16.27 5.06
N VAL A 33 1.22 17.27 5.04
CA VAL A 33 1.20 18.28 6.11
C VAL A 33 0.22 17.86 7.20
N MET A 34 0.73 17.41 8.34
CA MET A 34 -0.04 16.87 9.48
C MET A 34 -1.20 17.78 9.92
N LYS A 35 -1.01 19.10 9.93
CA LYS A 35 -2.05 20.06 10.34
C LYS A 35 -3.30 20.04 9.45
N ASN A 36 -3.21 19.46 8.24
CA ASN A 36 -4.33 19.32 7.31
C ASN A 36 -5.08 18.00 7.50
N ASP A 37 -4.59 17.11 8.36
CA ASP A 37 -5.28 15.84 8.66
C ASP A 37 -6.45 16.11 9.61
N PRO A 38 -7.70 15.75 9.21
CA PRO A 38 -8.89 16.08 10.00
C PRO A 38 -9.01 15.30 11.31
N ILE A 39 -8.24 14.21 11.46
CA ILE A 39 -8.25 13.36 12.66
C ILE A 39 -7.18 13.83 13.64
N GLY A 40 -6.04 14.33 13.13
CA GLY A 40 -4.95 14.89 13.90
C GLY A 40 -4.03 13.86 14.55
N GLN A 41 -3.21 14.35 15.47
CA GLN A 41 -2.16 13.60 16.14
C GLN A 41 -2.67 12.85 17.38
N ASN A 42 -2.18 11.63 17.59
CA ASN A 42 -2.25 10.89 18.85
C ASN A 42 -0.95 10.11 19.11
N LYS A 43 0.08 10.80 19.57
CA LYS A 43 1.41 10.24 19.80
C LYS A 43 1.54 9.45 21.11
N HIS A 44 0.56 9.53 22.00
CA HIS A 44 0.60 8.90 23.32
C HIS A 44 -0.24 7.61 23.39
N ALA A 45 -1.00 7.30 22.36
CA ALA A 45 -1.73 6.03 22.31
C ALA A 45 -0.76 4.85 22.26
N GLN A 46 -1.09 3.81 23.00
CA GLN A 46 -0.30 2.58 22.99
C GLN A 46 -0.57 1.79 21.71
N THR A 47 0.49 1.23 21.12
CA THR A 47 0.37 0.22 20.07
C THR A 47 0.25 -1.17 20.71
N ASP A 48 -0.84 -1.88 20.41
CA ASP A 48 -1.10 -3.23 20.90
C ASP A 48 -0.99 -4.29 19.80
N TYR A 49 -1.17 -3.90 18.55
CA TYR A 49 -1.08 -4.77 17.37
C TYR A 49 -0.91 -3.92 16.10
N TYR A 50 -0.66 -4.59 14.98
CA TYR A 50 -0.53 -3.95 13.67
C TYR A 50 -1.57 -4.47 12.69
N THR A 51 -2.01 -3.63 11.77
CA THR A 51 -2.91 -4.02 10.68
C THR A 51 -2.28 -3.69 9.33
N LEU A 52 -2.01 -4.72 8.53
CA LEU A 52 -1.71 -4.54 7.11
C LEU A 52 -3.03 -4.35 6.38
N VAL A 53 -3.17 -3.20 5.73
CA VAL A 53 -4.36 -2.82 4.98
C VAL A 53 -4.07 -2.91 3.49
N LEU A 54 -4.83 -3.76 2.80
CA LEU A 54 -4.78 -3.90 1.36
C LEU A 54 -6.02 -3.28 0.73
N SER A 55 -5.84 -2.56 -0.37
CA SER A 55 -6.91 -1.90 -1.10
C SER A 55 -7.05 -2.48 -2.51
N TRP A 56 -8.30 -2.67 -2.98
CA TRP A 56 -8.60 -3.11 -4.33
C TRP A 56 -8.50 -1.91 -5.29
N SER A 57 -7.36 -1.80 -5.97
CA SER A 57 -7.02 -0.67 -6.83
C SER A 57 -8.02 -0.41 -7.97
N PRO A 58 -8.59 -1.43 -8.66
CA PRO A 58 -9.56 -1.18 -9.72
C PRO A 58 -10.78 -0.39 -9.25
N ALA A 59 -11.33 -0.72 -8.07
CA ALA A 59 -12.47 0.02 -7.52
C ALA A 59 -12.11 1.44 -7.06
N PHE A 60 -10.88 1.66 -6.60
CA PHE A 60 -10.37 2.99 -6.32
C PHE A 60 -10.26 3.80 -7.60
N CYS A 61 -9.58 3.28 -8.62
CA CYS A 61 -9.35 3.96 -9.89
C CYS A 61 -10.64 4.25 -10.66
N GLU A 62 -11.62 3.37 -10.58
CA GLU A 62 -12.95 3.62 -11.16
C GLU A 62 -13.60 4.88 -10.56
N ARG A 63 -13.57 5.03 -9.23
CA ARG A 63 -14.09 6.26 -8.57
C ARG A 63 -13.31 7.50 -8.98
N GLN A 64 -11.97 7.39 -9.15
CA GLN A 64 -11.16 8.54 -9.58
C GLN A 64 -11.51 8.94 -11.02
N ARG A 65 -11.73 7.97 -11.93
CA ARG A 65 -12.18 8.26 -13.30
C ARG A 65 -13.57 8.88 -13.34
N GLN A 66 -14.48 8.44 -12.48
CA GLN A 66 -15.81 9.06 -12.35
C GLN A 66 -15.72 10.53 -11.90
N GLN A 67 -14.74 10.87 -11.06
CA GLN A 67 -14.54 12.22 -10.55
C GLN A 67 -13.80 13.14 -11.54
N TYR A 68 -12.76 12.64 -12.20
CA TYR A 68 -11.82 13.46 -12.99
C TYR A 68 -11.93 13.23 -14.50
N GLY A 69 -12.69 12.23 -14.97
CA GLY A 69 -12.74 11.83 -16.37
C GLY A 69 -11.36 11.42 -16.88
N ASP A 70 -11.02 11.90 -18.08
CA ASP A 70 -9.71 11.65 -18.70
C ASP A 70 -8.57 12.51 -18.12
N ASN A 71 -8.88 13.48 -17.26
CA ASN A 71 -7.93 14.42 -16.65
C ASN A 71 -7.50 13.98 -15.25
N LEU A 72 -7.04 12.74 -15.10
CA LEU A 72 -6.51 12.26 -13.84
C LEU A 72 -5.34 13.14 -13.34
N PRO A 73 -5.37 13.58 -12.06
CA PRO A 73 -4.23 14.27 -11.46
C PRO A 73 -2.93 13.49 -11.56
N THR A 74 -1.79 14.19 -11.63
CA THR A 74 -0.46 13.58 -11.72
C THR A 74 -0.22 12.55 -10.60
N SER A 75 -0.68 12.84 -9.39
CA SER A 75 -0.58 11.95 -8.22
C SER A 75 -1.31 10.61 -8.37
N LEU A 76 -2.25 10.50 -9.31
CA LEU A 76 -3.02 9.28 -9.59
C LEU A 76 -2.56 8.55 -10.86
N GLN A 77 -1.70 9.17 -11.68
CA GLN A 77 -1.30 8.62 -12.99
C GLN A 77 -0.58 7.27 -12.86
N TYR A 78 0.28 7.12 -11.85
CA TYR A 78 1.00 5.86 -11.66
C TYR A 78 0.05 4.71 -11.30
N GLN A 79 -0.89 4.92 -10.40
CA GLN A 79 -1.82 3.89 -9.96
C GLN A 79 -2.98 3.65 -10.93
N CYS A 80 -3.54 4.72 -11.51
CA CYS A 80 -4.80 4.67 -12.24
C CYS A 80 -4.69 5.03 -13.73
N GLY A 81 -3.49 5.34 -14.21
CA GLY A 81 -3.24 5.60 -15.63
C GLY A 81 -3.46 4.36 -16.50
N LEU A 82 -3.32 4.51 -17.82
CA LEU A 82 -3.60 3.44 -18.79
C LEU A 82 -2.45 2.44 -18.93
N THR A 83 -1.25 2.79 -18.49
CA THR A 83 -0.03 2.02 -18.75
C THR A 83 0.21 0.89 -17.75
N GLN A 84 -0.43 0.92 -16.58
CA GLN A 84 -0.24 -0.09 -15.55
C GLN A 84 -1.58 -0.40 -14.87
N GLN A 85 -1.83 -1.69 -14.62
CA GLN A 85 -3.02 -2.14 -13.92
C GLN A 85 -2.61 -2.81 -12.62
N PHE A 86 -3.01 -2.23 -11.50
CA PHE A 86 -2.85 -2.80 -10.19
C PHE A 86 -4.12 -3.56 -9.76
N GLY A 87 -3.93 -4.71 -9.12
CA GLY A 87 -4.98 -5.43 -8.39
C GLY A 87 -5.06 -4.95 -6.94
N TRP A 88 -4.81 -5.87 -6.00
CA TRP A 88 -4.61 -5.53 -4.60
C TRP A 88 -3.28 -4.81 -4.41
N ILE A 89 -3.30 -3.68 -3.74
CA ILE A 89 -2.13 -2.88 -3.36
C ILE A 89 -2.12 -2.70 -1.85
N VAL A 90 -0.98 -2.30 -1.30
CA VAL A 90 -0.93 -1.92 0.10
C VAL A 90 -1.43 -0.48 0.25
N HIS A 91 -2.44 -0.28 1.10
CA HIS A 91 -2.81 1.03 1.58
C HIS A 91 -1.80 1.49 2.63
N GLY A 92 -1.59 0.68 3.67
CA GLY A 92 -0.63 0.98 4.72
C GLY A 92 -0.45 -0.17 5.72
N LEU A 93 0.42 0.06 6.68
CA LEU A 93 0.63 -0.79 7.85
C LEU A 93 0.44 0.09 9.10
N TRP A 94 -0.64 -0.18 9.83
CA TRP A 94 -1.14 0.72 10.87
C TRP A 94 -0.87 0.21 12.27
N SER A 95 -0.32 1.08 13.13
CA SER A 95 -0.28 0.88 14.58
C SER A 95 -1.68 0.98 15.16
N GLN A 96 -2.09 0.00 15.96
CA GLN A 96 -3.46 -0.10 16.47
C GLN A 96 -3.47 -0.25 17.99
N ASN A 97 -4.47 0.38 18.62
CA ASN A 97 -4.77 0.23 20.03
C ASN A 97 -6.03 -0.62 20.22
N LYS A 98 -5.97 -1.67 21.06
CA LYS A 98 -7.10 -2.58 21.31
C LYS A 98 -8.28 -1.92 22.03
N GLN A 99 -8.04 -0.83 22.72
CA GLN A 99 -9.07 -0.10 23.48
C GLN A 99 -9.69 1.05 22.68
N ALA A 100 -9.17 1.34 21.48
CA ALA A 100 -9.66 2.41 20.63
C ALA A 100 -11.15 2.19 20.29
N ARG A 101 -11.92 3.26 20.31
CA ARG A 101 -13.34 3.32 19.94
C ARG A 101 -13.59 4.19 18.71
N ARG A 102 -12.60 5.00 18.34
CA ARG A 102 -12.60 5.90 17.19
C ARG A 102 -11.24 5.84 16.52
N VAL A 103 -11.16 6.25 15.26
CA VAL A 103 -9.91 6.34 14.51
C VAL A 103 -8.87 7.22 15.22
N SER A 104 -9.32 8.31 15.84
CA SER A 104 -8.46 9.22 16.62
C SER A 104 -7.85 8.61 17.88
N ASP A 105 -8.34 7.47 18.33
CA ASP A 105 -7.84 6.81 19.55
C ASP A 105 -6.62 5.91 19.27
N HIS A 106 -6.31 5.65 18.00
CA HIS A 106 -5.13 4.90 17.58
C HIS A 106 -3.87 5.77 17.54
N PRO A 107 -2.65 5.18 17.63
CA PRO A 107 -1.40 5.91 17.43
C PRO A 107 -1.35 6.59 16.06
N ARG A 108 -1.04 7.88 16.03
CA ARG A 108 -0.95 8.66 14.79
C ARG A 108 0.07 9.77 14.95
N PHE A 109 0.87 9.99 13.89
CA PHE A 109 1.88 11.07 13.84
C PHE A 109 2.78 11.11 15.07
N CYS A 110 3.29 9.95 15.50
CA CYS A 110 4.02 9.80 16.75
C CYS A 110 5.31 10.65 16.80
N GLN A 111 5.89 10.96 15.65
CA GLN A 111 7.06 11.83 15.51
C GLN A 111 6.70 13.24 15.01
N GLY A 112 5.41 13.55 14.88
CA GLY A 112 4.91 14.83 14.35
C GLY A 112 4.92 14.90 12.84
N ASP A 113 4.99 16.13 12.32
CA ASP A 113 5.14 16.45 10.91
C ASP A 113 6.57 16.14 10.48
N LEU A 114 6.78 15.30 9.49
CA LEU A 114 8.10 14.86 9.05
C LEU A 114 8.42 15.42 7.66
N PRO A 115 9.70 15.61 7.32
CA PRO A 115 10.07 16.14 6.01
C PRO A 115 9.72 15.16 4.90
N GLN A 116 9.50 15.70 3.70
CA GLN A 116 9.29 14.91 2.50
C GLN A 116 10.44 13.90 2.30
N LEU A 117 10.06 12.63 2.09
CA LEU A 117 11.01 11.54 1.89
C LEU A 117 11.78 11.72 0.56
N PRO A 118 13.01 11.17 0.46
CA PRO A 118 13.75 11.16 -0.81
C PRO A 118 12.98 10.44 -1.92
N GLN A 119 13.02 10.99 -3.13
CA GLN A 119 12.29 10.45 -4.27
C GLN A 119 12.71 9.02 -4.63
N ASP A 120 13.99 8.70 -4.55
CA ASP A 120 14.52 7.35 -4.82
C ASP A 120 14.01 6.31 -3.81
N LEU A 121 13.78 6.73 -2.56
CA LEU A 121 13.13 5.88 -1.56
C LEU A 121 11.67 5.61 -1.94
N ILE A 122 10.92 6.63 -2.30
CA ILE A 122 9.53 6.52 -2.76
C ILE A 122 9.42 5.59 -3.98
N GLU A 123 10.20 5.84 -5.01
CA GLU A 123 10.17 5.07 -6.26
C GLU A 123 10.44 3.57 -6.05
N ARG A 124 11.24 3.21 -5.06
CA ARG A 124 11.58 1.82 -4.70
C ARG A 124 10.36 1.01 -4.24
N TYR A 125 9.36 1.66 -3.63
CA TYR A 125 8.20 1.00 -3.04
C TYR A 125 6.87 1.26 -3.78
N LEU A 126 6.89 2.01 -4.88
CA LEU A 126 5.72 2.18 -5.75
C LEU A 126 5.10 0.87 -6.27
N PRO A 127 5.86 -0.21 -6.50
CA PRO A 127 5.26 -1.47 -6.92
C PRO A 127 4.24 -2.06 -5.93
N GLU A 128 4.45 -1.86 -4.64
CA GLU A 128 3.56 -2.31 -3.57
C GLU A 128 2.53 -1.25 -3.16
N VAL A 129 2.95 0.04 -3.17
CA VAL A 129 2.14 1.20 -2.77
C VAL A 129 2.19 2.24 -3.89
N PRO A 130 1.31 2.16 -4.90
CA PRO A 130 1.46 2.90 -6.17
C PRO A 130 1.07 4.38 -6.10
N SER A 131 1.41 5.07 -5.01
CA SER A 131 1.20 6.50 -4.83
C SER A 131 2.26 7.09 -3.91
N ALA A 132 2.99 8.10 -4.39
CA ALA A 132 4.02 8.79 -3.61
C ALA A 132 3.41 9.50 -2.38
N GLY A 133 2.26 10.18 -2.56
CA GLY A 133 1.56 10.83 -1.45
C GLY A 133 1.02 9.83 -0.42
N LEU A 134 0.63 8.62 -0.86
CA LEU A 134 0.23 7.56 0.08
C LEU A 134 1.43 7.05 0.88
N LEU A 135 2.58 6.79 0.22
CA LEU A 135 3.81 6.39 0.91
C LEU A 135 4.23 7.43 1.96
N GLN A 136 4.26 8.71 1.61
CA GLN A 136 4.60 9.78 2.54
C GLN A 136 3.62 9.83 3.72
N GLY A 137 2.32 9.92 3.42
CA GLY A 137 1.30 10.03 4.45
C GLY A 137 1.21 8.82 5.38
N GLU A 138 1.38 7.60 4.88
CA GLU A 138 1.36 6.39 5.68
C GLU A 138 2.60 6.25 6.56
N TRP A 139 3.77 6.70 6.08
CA TRP A 139 4.96 6.81 6.91
C TRP A 139 4.73 7.74 8.09
N GLU A 140 4.27 8.95 7.85
CA GLU A 140 4.08 9.95 8.91
C GLU A 140 2.98 9.57 9.90
N LYS A 141 1.83 9.14 9.37
CA LYS A 141 0.67 8.80 10.21
C LYS A 141 0.89 7.56 11.05
N HIS A 142 1.49 6.54 10.48
CA HIS A 142 1.50 5.21 11.06
C HIS A 142 2.91 4.63 11.22
N GLY A 143 3.74 4.71 10.19
CA GLY A 143 5.08 4.13 10.19
C GLY A 143 5.96 4.69 11.28
N ALA A 144 5.95 6.00 11.47
CA ALA A 144 6.69 6.72 12.48
C ALA A 144 6.26 6.40 13.93
N CYS A 145 5.17 5.65 14.11
CA CYS A 145 4.74 5.10 15.41
C CYS A 145 5.37 3.72 15.72
N MET A 146 5.99 3.08 14.73
CA MET A 146 6.53 1.71 14.83
C MET A 146 8.01 1.64 14.56
N PHE A 147 8.51 2.50 13.66
CA PHE A 147 9.88 2.45 13.15
C PHE A 147 10.57 3.79 13.30
N ASN A 148 11.91 3.74 13.40
CA ASN A 148 12.73 4.93 13.52
C ASN A 148 13.04 5.58 12.15
N ASN A 149 12.84 4.85 11.05
CA ASN A 149 13.06 5.34 9.70
C ASN A 149 12.08 4.73 8.70
N ALA A 150 11.83 5.43 7.62
CA ALA A 150 10.87 5.05 6.60
C ALA A 150 11.27 3.81 5.80
N GLN A 151 12.56 3.57 5.60
CA GLN A 151 13.03 2.40 4.85
C GLN A 151 12.65 1.10 5.56
N ASP A 152 12.84 1.00 6.88
CA ASP A 152 12.49 -0.18 7.65
C ASP A 152 10.97 -0.42 7.66
N TYR A 153 10.19 0.65 7.70
CA TYR A 153 8.73 0.58 7.58
C TYR A 153 8.29 0.02 6.23
N PHE A 154 8.82 0.54 5.13
CA PHE A 154 8.46 0.09 3.79
C PHE A 154 8.99 -1.32 3.49
N GLU A 155 10.18 -1.68 3.97
CA GLU A 155 10.66 -3.06 3.85
C GLU A 155 9.77 -4.04 4.63
N LYS A 156 9.27 -3.66 5.80
CA LYS A 156 8.31 -4.48 6.53
C LYS A 156 7.02 -4.66 5.72
N ILE A 157 6.45 -3.59 5.20
CA ILE A 157 5.26 -3.64 4.32
C ILE A 157 5.48 -4.60 3.17
N LYS A 158 6.55 -4.40 2.41
CA LYS A 158 6.91 -5.22 1.25
C LYS A 158 7.06 -6.70 1.60
N ASN A 159 7.74 -6.99 2.71
CA ASN A 159 7.93 -8.36 3.18
C ASN A 159 6.60 -9.02 3.56
N LEU A 160 5.75 -8.35 4.32
CA LEU A 160 4.42 -8.88 4.70
C LEU A 160 3.54 -9.09 3.46
N TYR A 161 3.47 -8.11 2.57
CA TYR A 161 2.66 -8.17 1.35
C TYR A 161 3.08 -9.33 0.44
N ARG A 162 4.38 -9.54 0.25
CA ARG A 162 4.92 -10.60 -0.64
C ARG A 162 4.73 -12.01 -0.12
N THR A 163 4.39 -12.19 1.15
CA THR A 163 4.01 -13.51 1.70
C THR A 163 2.60 -13.94 1.31
N LEU A 164 1.80 -13.01 0.77
CA LEU A 164 0.39 -13.25 0.47
C LEU A 164 0.18 -13.63 -0.99
N LYS A 165 -0.65 -14.63 -1.20
CA LYS A 165 -1.33 -14.84 -2.48
C LYS A 165 -2.62 -14.02 -2.46
N LEU A 166 -2.87 -13.26 -3.51
CA LEU A 166 -4.01 -12.38 -3.63
C LEU A 166 -4.80 -12.72 -4.91
N PRO A 167 -6.15 -12.66 -4.90
CA PRO A 167 -6.93 -12.87 -6.11
C PRO A 167 -6.71 -11.69 -7.08
N ASN A 168 -6.73 -11.98 -8.37
CA ASN A 168 -6.60 -10.97 -9.44
C ASN A 168 -7.94 -10.52 -10.02
N TYR A 169 -9.02 -10.77 -9.30
CA TYR A 169 -10.39 -10.40 -9.66
C TYR A 169 -11.16 -9.99 -8.41
N GLU A 170 -12.24 -9.24 -8.61
CA GLU A 170 -13.09 -8.78 -7.53
C GLU A 170 -13.92 -9.93 -6.96
N LEU A 171 -14.03 -9.96 -5.64
CA LEU A 171 -14.80 -10.92 -4.89
C LEU A 171 -15.67 -10.21 -3.85
N SER A 172 -16.83 -10.78 -3.56
CA SER A 172 -17.58 -10.38 -2.39
C SER A 172 -16.75 -10.62 -1.12
N ARG A 173 -17.03 -9.90 -0.03
CA ARG A 173 -16.33 -10.04 1.26
C ARG A 173 -16.24 -11.51 1.72
N THR A 174 -17.33 -12.24 1.64
CA THR A 174 -17.38 -13.65 2.07
C THR A 174 -16.51 -14.53 1.18
N GLU A 175 -16.55 -14.34 -0.13
CA GLU A 175 -15.74 -15.07 -1.09
C GLU A 175 -14.26 -14.74 -0.95
N LEU A 176 -13.93 -13.45 -0.74
CA LEU A 176 -12.56 -13.00 -0.49
C LEU A 176 -11.96 -13.70 0.74
N PHE A 177 -12.67 -13.74 1.85
CA PHE A 177 -12.19 -14.41 3.05
C PHE A 177 -12.00 -15.92 2.85
N LYS A 178 -12.93 -16.59 2.15
CA LYS A 178 -12.77 -18.01 1.77
C LYS A 178 -11.56 -18.20 0.88
N TRP A 179 -11.39 -17.34 -0.12
CA TRP A 179 -10.27 -17.41 -1.07
C TRP A 179 -8.93 -17.22 -0.35
N MET A 180 -8.83 -16.19 0.51
CA MET A 180 -7.62 -15.89 1.27
C MET A 180 -7.22 -17.06 2.17
N ARG A 181 -8.13 -17.63 2.95
CA ARG A 181 -7.84 -18.79 3.81
C ARG A 181 -7.46 -20.05 3.03
N LYS A 182 -8.07 -20.26 1.86
CA LYS A 182 -7.76 -21.40 1.00
C LYS A 182 -6.37 -21.32 0.39
N ASN A 183 -5.93 -20.14 -0.02
CA ASN A 183 -4.70 -19.94 -0.78
C ASN A 183 -3.51 -19.48 0.06
N ASN A 184 -3.73 -19.15 1.32
CA ASN A 184 -2.71 -18.70 2.27
C ASN A 184 -2.80 -19.55 3.54
N PRO A 185 -2.03 -20.65 3.64
CA PRO A 185 -2.10 -21.59 4.79
C PRO A 185 -1.96 -20.89 6.16
N GLN A 186 -1.14 -19.84 6.23
CA GLN A 186 -0.94 -19.03 7.44
C GLN A 186 -2.20 -18.28 7.90
N LEU A 187 -3.22 -18.14 7.03
CA LEU A 187 -4.49 -17.46 7.32
C LEU A 187 -5.66 -18.43 7.56
N LYS A 188 -5.42 -19.75 7.56
CA LYS A 188 -6.48 -20.78 7.54
C LYS A 188 -7.51 -20.61 8.65
N ASP A 189 -7.04 -20.37 9.87
CA ASP A 189 -7.88 -20.32 11.08
C ASP A 189 -7.94 -18.90 11.67
N VAL A 190 -7.64 -17.86 10.86
CA VAL A 190 -7.54 -16.47 11.30
C VAL A 190 -8.79 -15.69 10.92
N TYR A 191 -9.25 -14.85 11.82
CA TYR A 191 -10.30 -13.87 11.54
C TYR A 191 -9.70 -12.64 10.83
N LEU A 192 -10.09 -12.44 9.58
CA LEU A 192 -9.69 -11.30 8.76
C LEU A 192 -10.67 -10.14 8.93
N GLY A 193 -10.17 -8.91 8.91
CA GLY A 193 -10.99 -7.71 8.86
C GLY A 193 -11.24 -7.26 7.41
N ALA A 194 -12.25 -6.44 7.20
CA ALA A 194 -12.47 -5.76 5.93
C ALA A 194 -13.32 -4.50 6.10
N ALA A 195 -13.03 -3.50 5.27
CA ALA A 195 -13.87 -2.36 5.04
C ALA A 195 -14.30 -2.33 3.55
N ARG A 196 -14.88 -1.23 3.08
CA ARG A 196 -15.26 -1.09 1.67
C ARG A 196 -14.02 -1.15 0.77
N ASN A 197 -13.92 -2.20 -0.05
CA ASN A 197 -12.79 -2.44 -0.98
C ASN A 197 -11.42 -2.60 -0.29
N GLU A 198 -11.39 -2.93 0.99
CA GLU A 198 -10.17 -3.15 1.75
C GLU A 198 -10.21 -4.49 2.49
N LEU A 199 -9.05 -5.10 2.62
CA LEU A 199 -8.79 -6.33 3.37
C LEU A 199 -7.77 -6.04 4.47
N PHE A 200 -8.04 -6.50 5.68
CA PHE A 200 -7.19 -6.30 6.85
C PHE A 200 -6.61 -7.63 7.32
N ILE A 201 -5.29 -7.64 7.54
CA ILE A 201 -4.56 -8.75 8.14
C ILE A 201 -3.85 -8.20 9.36
N CYS A 202 -4.10 -8.81 10.53
CA CYS A 202 -3.59 -8.31 11.79
C CYS A 202 -2.40 -9.12 12.28
N TYR A 203 -1.46 -8.42 12.90
CA TYR A 203 -0.22 -8.98 13.46
C TYR A 203 -0.05 -8.50 14.90
N ASP A 204 0.44 -9.37 15.76
CA ASP A 204 0.86 -8.98 17.09
C ASP A 204 2.18 -8.18 17.08
N LEU A 205 2.65 -7.75 18.24
CA LEU A 205 3.90 -6.99 18.38
C LEU A 205 5.15 -7.78 17.99
N ASN A 206 5.06 -9.11 17.85
CA ASN A 206 6.12 -10.00 17.39
C ASN A 206 5.97 -10.36 15.89
N TRP A 207 5.07 -9.69 15.18
CA TRP A 207 4.76 -9.92 13.76
C TRP A 207 4.16 -11.29 13.47
N GLN A 208 3.57 -11.95 14.47
CA GLN A 208 2.80 -13.16 14.26
C GLN A 208 1.38 -12.79 13.84
N ILE A 209 0.84 -13.52 12.87
CA ILE A 209 -0.55 -13.33 12.42
C ILE A 209 -1.49 -13.61 13.59
N MET A 210 -2.48 -12.75 13.76
CA MET A 210 -3.50 -12.86 14.80
C MET A 210 -4.89 -12.55 14.25
N ASP A 211 -5.92 -12.94 14.97
CA ASP A 211 -7.28 -12.51 14.67
C ASP A 211 -7.40 -10.98 14.72
N CYS A 212 -7.95 -10.41 13.65
CA CYS A 212 -8.27 -8.98 13.69
C CYS A 212 -9.37 -8.76 14.75
N PRO A 213 -9.21 -7.82 15.67
CA PRO A 213 -10.26 -7.46 16.61
C PRO A 213 -11.54 -7.10 15.85
N SER A 214 -12.68 -7.55 16.36
CA SER A 214 -13.99 -7.18 15.81
C SER A 214 -14.11 -5.65 15.87
N SER A 215 -14.29 -5.01 14.72
CA SER A 215 -14.28 -3.55 14.62
C SER A 215 -15.47 -2.95 15.39
N ARG A 216 -15.25 -2.60 16.64
CA ARG A 216 -16.05 -1.58 17.32
C ARG A 216 -15.52 -0.17 17.04
N THR A 217 -14.47 -0.08 16.22
CA THR A 217 -13.58 1.08 16.10
C THR A 217 -13.74 1.87 14.80
N GLY A 218 -14.78 1.57 13.99
CA GLY A 218 -15.13 2.44 12.86
C GLY A 218 -14.21 2.37 11.62
N TYR A 219 -13.44 1.27 11.45
CA TYR A 219 -12.79 0.96 10.17
C TYR A 219 -13.70 0.12 9.28
#